data_c9011d00ebaca0818b60bee17d25bbfb
#
_entry.id   c9011d00ebaca0818b60bee17d25bbfb
#
_cell.length_a   1.000
_cell.length_b   1.000
_cell.length_c   1.000
_cell.angle_alpha   90.00
_cell.angle_beta   90.00
_cell.angle_gamma   90.00
#
_symmetry.space_group_name_H-M   'P 1'
#
loop_
_entity.id
_entity.type
_entity.pdbx_description
1 polymer ?
#
loop_
_entity_poly.entity_id
_entity_poly.type
_entity_poly.pdbx_seq_one_letter_code
_entity_poly.pdbx_strand_id
1 'polypeptide(L)'
;MTVRIPMGVVAREILAGALVLAGVVLGIAGTLAFRSAQTTIDPHRPEAASTLVVDGIYRFTRNPMYLGLAIILLGWAVYLAAPPTFAGPVLFGLYITAFQIVPEERALAAKFGPEYAAYRERVRRWL
;
A
#
# COMPACT_ATOMS: atom_id res chain seq x y z
N MET A 1 13.19 -17.42 23.05
CA MET A 1 12.21 -16.72 23.90
C MET A 1 11.84 -15.39 23.26
N THR A 2 10.56 -15.12 23.11
CA THR A 2 10.10 -13.91 22.44
C THR A 2 9.80 -12.83 23.47
N VAL A 3 10.45 -11.67 23.32
CA VAL A 3 10.17 -10.48 24.15
C VAL A 3 8.95 -9.78 23.57
N ARG A 4 7.99 -9.48 24.40
CA ARG A 4 6.78 -8.77 24.01
C ARG A 4 6.77 -7.35 24.54
N ILE A 5 6.16 -6.46 23.76
CA ILE A 5 5.95 -5.08 24.15
C ILE A 5 4.90 -5.07 25.29
N PRO A 6 5.20 -4.37 26.43
CA PRO A 6 4.23 -4.30 27.52
C PRO A 6 3.04 -3.43 27.12
N MET A 7 1.96 -4.08 26.73
CA MET A 7 0.73 -3.42 26.25
C MET A 7 -0.46 -4.21 26.79
N GLY A 8 -1.50 -3.52 27.22
CA GLY A 8 -2.74 -4.17 27.64
C GLY A 8 -3.35 -4.97 26.50
N VAL A 9 -3.88 -6.16 26.81
CA VAL A 9 -4.44 -7.06 25.79
C VAL A 9 -5.55 -6.38 25.00
N VAL A 10 -6.46 -5.68 25.67
CA VAL A 10 -7.57 -4.98 25.00
C VAL A 10 -7.06 -3.88 24.06
N ALA A 11 -6.12 -3.06 24.54
CA ALA A 11 -5.54 -1.99 23.72
C ALA A 11 -4.84 -2.56 22.48
N ARG A 12 -4.09 -3.64 22.67
CA ARG A 12 -3.39 -4.33 21.58
C ARG A 12 -4.37 -4.85 20.54
N GLU A 13 -5.43 -5.52 20.96
CA GLU A 13 -6.42 -6.09 20.04
C GLU A 13 -7.19 -4.99 19.30
N ILE A 14 -7.54 -3.90 19.98
CA ILE A 14 -8.22 -2.77 19.35
C ILE A 14 -7.32 -2.14 18.30
N LEU A 15 -6.07 -1.85 18.64
CA LEU A 15 -5.13 -1.22 17.71
C LEU A 15 -4.84 -2.14 16.52
N ALA A 16 -4.58 -3.41 16.76
CA ALA A 16 -4.34 -4.38 15.69
C ALA A 16 -5.54 -4.49 14.76
N GLY A 17 -6.75 -4.60 15.32
CA GLY A 17 -7.98 -4.67 14.55
C GLY A 17 -8.23 -3.41 13.73
N ALA A 18 -7.98 -2.24 14.31
CA ALA A 18 -8.13 -0.96 13.62
C ALA A 18 -7.16 -0.85 12.43
N LEU A 19 -5.91 -1.28 12.61
CA LEU A 19 -4.92 -1.27 11.53
C LEU A 19 -5.28 -2.22 10.41
N VAL A 20 -5.70 -3.44 10.73
CA VAL A 20 -6.14 -4.41 9.72
C VAL A 20 -7.34 -3.87 8.94
N LEU A 21 -8.32 -3.32 9.64
CA LEU A 21 -9.50 -2.73 9.00
C LEU A 21 -9.09 -1.56 8.07
N ALA A 22 -8.24 -0.66 8.55
CA ALA A 22 -7.75 0.47 7.73
C ALA A 22 -7.04 -0.03 6.47
N GLY A 23 -6.20 -1.06 6.59
CA GLY A 23 -5.51 -1.65 5.45
C GLY A 23 -6.47 -2.27 4.44
N VAL A 24 -7.49 -2.98 4.92
CA VAL A 24 -8.52 -3.57 4.04
C VAL A 24 -9.30 -2.47 3.32
N VAL A 25 -9.69 -1.42 4.03
CA VAL A 25 -10.42 -0.28 3.43
C VAL A 25 -9.57 0.39 2.33
N LEU A 26 -8.27 0.59 2.58
CA LEU A 26 -7.36 1.15 1.56
C LEU A 26 -7.28 0.26 0.32
N GLY A 27 -7.18 -1.05 0.51
CA GLY A 27 -7.15 -2.00 -0.60
C GLY A 27 -8.43 -1.96 -1.43
N ILE A 28 -9.58 -1.93 -0.76
CA ILE A 28 -10.88 -1.82 -1.42
C ILE A 28 -11.01 -0.49 -2.17
N ALA A 29 -10.61 0.61 -1.53
CA ALA A 29 -10.66 1.93 -2.17
C ALA A 29 -9.80 1.99 -3.43
N GLY A 30 -8.61 1.36 -3.40
CA GLY A 30 -7.75 1.27 -4.57
C GLY A 30 -8.41 0.47 -5.69
N THR A 31 -8.98 -0.68 -5.38
CA THR A 31 -9.68 -1.52 -6.35
C THR A 31 -10.86 -0.78 -6.98
N LEU A 32 -11.66 -0.09 -6.17
CA LEU A 32 -12.80 0.68 -6.68
C LEU A 32 -12.36 1.82 -7.59
N ALA A 33 -11.26 2.49 -7.27
CA ALA A 33 -10.71 3.55 -8.10
C ALA A 33 -10.31 3.02 -9.49
N PHE A 34 -9.67 1.84 -9.54
CA PHE A 34 -9.33 1.20 -10.82
C PHE A 34 -10.58 0.80 -11.61
N ARG A 35 -11.58 0.24 -10.95
CA ARG A 35 -12.84 -0.13 -11.62
C ARG A 35 -13.55 1.08 -12.19
N SER A 36 -13.58 2.19 -11.44
CA SER A 36 -14.21 3.43 -11.90
C SER A 36 -13.50 4.00 -13.13
N ALA A 37 -12.18 3.82 -13.23
CA ALA A 37 -11.41 4.26 -14.39
C ALA A 37 -11.46 3.26 -15.55
N GLN A 38 -12.08 2.09 -15.37
CA GLN A 38 -12.17 1.02 -16.37
C GLN A 38 -10.79 0.58 -16.90
N THR A 39 -9.85 0.37 -15.98
CA THR A 39 -8.50 -0.06 -16.31
C THR A 39 -8.16 -1.35 -15.57
N THR A 40 -7.00 -1.95 -15.91
CA THR A 40 -6.56 -3.17 -15.24
C THR A 40 -6.06 -2.89 -13.83
N ILE A 41 -6.28 -3.84 -12.91
CA ILE A 41 -5.78 -3.79 -11.54
C ILE A 41 -4.62 -4.76 -11.32
N ASP A 42 -4.10 -5.39 -12.39
CA ASP A 42 -3.01 -6.37 -12.27
C ASP A 42 -1.67 -5.65 -12.03
N PRO A 43 -1.09 -5.73 -10.82
CA PRO A 43 0.18 -5.06 -10.52
C PRO A 43 1.39 -5.69 -11.22
N HIS A 44 1.24 -6.91 -11.78
CA HIS A 44 2.31 -7.57 -12.53
C HIS A 44 2.37 -7.12 -13.98
N ARG A 45 1.35 -6.41 -14.45
CA ARG A 45 1.25 -5.96 -15.82
C ARG A 45 0.82 -4.49 -15.88
N PRO A 46 1.63 -3.57 -15.34
CA PRO A 46 1.26 -2.14 -15.33
C PRO A 46 1.14 -1.56 -16.74
N GLU A 47 1.88 -2.11 -17.70
CA GLU A 47 1.81 -1.70 -19.11
C GLU A 47 0.44 -2.00 -19.74
N ALA A 48 -0.35 -2.86 -19.14
CA ALA A 48 -1.70 -3.18 -19.61
C ALA A 48 -2.74 -2.13 -19.20
N ALA A 49 -2.38 -1.19 -18.32
CA ALA A 49 -3.28 -0.12 -17.91
C ALA A 49 -3.63 0.79 -19.10
N SER A 50 -4.92 1.02 -19.32
CA SER A 50 -5.42 1.88 -20.41
C SER A 50 -5.58 3.34 -20.00
N THR A 51 -5.68 3.61 -18.70
CA THR A 51 -5.91 4.92 -18.12
C THR A 51 -5.05 5.09 -16.88
N LEU A 52 -4.42 6.26 -16.72
CA LEU A 52 -3.72 6.60 -15.48
C LEU A 52 -4.75 6.94 -14.40
N VAL A 53 -4.76 6.17 -13.32
CA VAL A 53 -5.70 6.38 -12.22
C VAL A 53 -5.13 7.40 -11.26
N VAL A 54 -5.80 8.55 -11.12
CA VAL A 54 -5.37 9.66 -10.28
C VAL A 54 -6.44 10.14 -9.30
N ASP A 55 -7.65 9.59 -9.39
CA ASP A 55 -8.80 10.00 -8.59
C ASP A 55 -9.04 9.07 -7.40
N GLY A 56 -10.00 9.44 -6.55
CA GLY A 56 -10.32 8.67 -5.35
C GLY A 56 -9.14 8.64 -4.39
N ILE A 57 -8.85 7.47 -3.86
CA ILE A 57 -7.74 7.28 -2.91
C ILE A 57 -6.37 7.59 -3.56
N TYR A 58 -6.28 7.55 -4.90
CA TYR A 58 -5.05 7.88 -5.62
C TYR A 58 -4.70 9.37 -5.59
N ARG A 59 -5.56 10.22 -5.03
CA ARG A 59 -5.23 11.62 -4.73
C ARG A 59 -4.29 11.73 -3.52
N PHE A 60 -4.24 10.72 -2.66
CA PHE A 60 -3.52 10.76 -1.39
C PHE A 60 -2.30 9.86 -1.38
N THR A 61 -2.31 8.77 -2.14
CA THR A 61 -1.20 7.85 -2.26
C THR A 61 -1.17 7.25 -3.66
N ARG A 62 0.03 7.02 -4.19
CA ARG A 62 0.18 6.35 -5.48
C ARG A 62 0.03 4.84 -5.38
N ASN A 63 0.07 4.26 -4.17
CA ASN A 63 0.06 2.82 -3.97
C ASN A 63 -0.89 2.41 -2.83
N PRO A 64 -2.20 2.66 -2.97
CA PRO A 64 -3.14 2.37 -1.89
C PRO A 64 -3.23 0.89 -1.55
N MET A 65 -3.13 -0.01 -2.54
CA MET A 65 -3.19 -1.45 -2.29
C MET A 65 -1.94 -1.94 -1.54
N TYR A 66 -0.76 -1.48 -1.93
CA TYR A 66 0.48 -1.86 -1.22
C TYR A 66 0.53 -1.21 0.16
N LEU A 67 0.10 0.04 0.28
CA LEU A 67 -0.01 0.71 1.57
C LEU A 67 -0.97 -0.05 2.49
N GLY A 68 -2.10 -0.50 1.95
CA GLY A 68 -3.06 -1.32 2.69
C GLY A 68 -2.44 -2.60 3.21
N LEU A 69 -1.68 -3.31 2.37
CA LEU A 69 -0.98 -4.53 2.77
C LEU A 69 0.06 -4.26 3.86
N ALA A 70 0.82 -3.17 3.72
CA ALA A 70 1.81 -2.80 4.73
C ALA A 70 1.16 -2.51 6.08
N ILE A 71 0.02 -1.82 6.08
CA ILE A 71 -0.72 -1.51 7.30
C ILE A 71 -1.30 -2.79 7.93
N ILE A 72 -1.78 -3.73 7.13
CA ILE A 72 -2.25 -5.03 7.62
C ILE A 72 -1.11 -5.79 8.30
N LEU A 73 0.08 -5.79 7.69
CA LEU A 73 1.26 -6.41 8.29
C LEU A 73 1.66 -5.74 9.60
N LEU A 74 1.55 -4.40 9.66
CA LEU A 74 1.79 -3.67 10.89
C LEU A 74 0.78 -4.06 11.96
N GLY A 75 -0.50 -4.20 11.60
CA GLY A 75 -1.53 -4.68 12.53
C GLY A 75 -1.23 -6.05 13.08
N TRP A 76 -0.75 -6.97 12.24
CA TRP A 76 -0.32 -8.30 12.66
C TRP A 76 0.85 -8.23 13.64
N ALA A 77 1.84 -7.37 13.36
CA ALA A 77 2.98 -7.16 14.25
C ALA A 77 2.53 -6.62 15.62
N VAL A 78 1.59 -5.68 15.63
CA VAL A 78 1.03 -5.14 16.88
C VAL A 78 0.30 -6.23 17.66
N TYR A 79 -0.46 -7.07 16.96
CA TYR A 79 -1.17 -8.20 17.60
C TYR A 79 -0.20 -9.15 18.29
N LEU A 80 0.90 -9.49 17.61
CA LEU A 80 1.92 -10.38 18.18
C LEU A 80 2.72 -9.70 19.29
N ALA A 81 2.82 -8.36 19.27
CA ALA A 81 3.48 -7.54 20.27
C ALA A 81 4.93 -7.96 20.55
N ALA A 82 5.59 -8.56 19.58
CA ALA A 82 7.00 -8.98 19.68
C ALA A 82 7.84 -8.06 18.78
N PRO A 83 8.86 -7.35 19.33
CA PRO A 83 9.64 -6.39 18.55
C PRO A 83 10.17 -6.90 17.21
N PRO A 84 10.70 -8.14 17.09
CA PRO A 84 11.18 -8.64 15.80
C PRO A 84 10.12 -8.69 14.69
N THR A 85 8.83 -8.80 15.04
CA THR A 85 7.75 -8.89 14.04
C THR A 85 7.56 -7.58 13.27
N PHE A 86 8.03 -6.45 13.81
CA PHE A 86 7.97 -5.16 13.12
C PHE A 86 8.95 -5.07 11.94
N ALA A 87 9.87 -6.01 11.83
CA ALA A 87 10.69 -6.16 10.63
C ALA A 87 9.84 -6.53 9.41
N GLY A 88 8.71 -7.21 9.59
CA GLY A 88 7.84 -7.64 8.50
C GLY A 88 7.35 -6.50 7.61
N PRO A 89 6.66 -5.47 8.17
CA PRO A 89 6.23 -4.33 7.36
C PRO A 89 7.38 -3.59 6.71
N VAL A 90 8.51 -3.43 7.41
CA VAL A 90 9.70 -2.74 6.86
C VAL A 90 10.27 -3.52 5.68
N LEU A 91 10.48 -4.83 5.85
CA LEU A 91 11.01 -5.69 4.79
C LEU A 91 10.04 -5.75 3.60
N PHE A 92 8.74 -5.83 3.87
CA PHE A 92 7.73 -5.77 2.82
C PHE A 92 7.83 -4.47 2.02
N GLY A 93 7.91 -3.32 2.71
CA GLY A 93 8.03 -2.02 2.06
C GLY A 93 9.27 -1.92 1.18
N LEU A 94 10.42 -2.38 1.67
CA LEU A 94 11.66 -2.39 0.90
C LEU A 94 11.56 -3.31 -0.31
N TYR A 95 11.07 -4.53 -0.11
CA TYR A 95 10.93 -5.52 -1.19
C TYR A 95 9.97 -5.03 -2.27
N ILE A 96 8.77 -4.61 -1.87
CA ILE A 96 7.73 -4.20 -2.82
C ILE A 96 8.16 -2.93 -3.59
N THR A 97 8.88 -2.02 -2.92
CA THR A 97 9.40 -0.82 -3.59
C THR A 97 10.39 -1.21 -4.68
N ALA A 98 11.36 -2.06 -4.37
CA ALA A 98 12.40 -2.43 -5.31
C ALA A 98 11.90 -3.28 -6.48
N PHE A 99 10.99 -4.24 -6.21
CA PHE A 99 10.63 -5.26 -7.19
C PHE A 99 9.25 -5.08 -7.83
N GLN A 100 8.41 -4.24 -7.28
CA GLN A 100 7.08 -3.98 -7.83
C GLN A 100 6.86 -2.49 -8.13
N ILE A 101 7.03 -1.63 -7.15
CA ILE A 101 6.68 -0.21 -7.29
C ILE A 101 7.60 0.49 -8.30
N VAL A 102 8.91 0.34 -8.18
CA VAL A 102 9.84 0.99 -9.09
C VAL A 102 9.67 0.53 -10.54
N PRO A 103 9.55 -0.80 -10.82
CA PRO A 103 9.23 -1.24 -12.18
C PRO A 103 7.90 -0.71 -12.70
N GLU A 104 6.86 -0.66 -11.86
CA GLU A 104 5.57 -0.10 -12.25
C GLU A 104 5.67 1.39 -12.56
N GLU A 105 6.42 2.14 -11.74
CA GLU A 105 6.65 3.57 -11.99
C GLU A 105 7.33 3.81 -13.32
N ARG A 106 8.32 2.98 -13.67
CA ARG A 106 8.99 3.06 -14.97
C ARG A 106 8.05 2.79 -16.12
N ALA A 107 7.20 1.76 -16.00
CA ALA A 107 6.22 1.42 -17.02
C ALA A 107 5.19 2.52 -17.20
N LEU A 108 4.70 3.10 -16.10
CA LEU A 108 3.73 4.19 -16.14
C LEU A 108 4.36 5.47 -16.73
N ALA A 109 5.60 5.78 -16.38
CA ALA A 109 6.31 6.92 -16.93
C ALA A 109 6.50 6.77 -18.44
N ALA A 110 6.83 5.57 -18.91
CA ALA A 110 6.99 5.28 -20.33
C ALA A 110 5.68 5.40 -21.09
N LYS A 111 4.58 4.92 -20.48
CA LYS A 111 3.27 4.89 -21.14
C LYS A 111 2.55 6.24 -21.11
N PHE A 112 2.56 6.92 -19.98
CA PHE A 112 1.78 8.15 -19.79
C PHE A 112 2.61 9.43 -19.84
N GLY A 113 3.94 9.34 -19.78
CA GLY A 113 4.85 10.47 -19.96
C GLY A 113 4.55 11.66 -19.04
N PRO A 114 4.31 12.88 -19.62
CA PRO A 114 4.09 14.07 -18.81
C PRO A 114 2.91 13.99 -17.86
N GLU A 115 1.86 13.27 -18.22
CA GLU A 115 0.70 13.05 -17.35
C GLU A 115 1.10 12.36 -16.05
N TYR A 116 1.91 11.30 -16.15
CA TYR A 116 2.41 10.61 -14.97
C TYR A 116 3.38 11.47 -14.16
N ALA A 117 4.25 12.21 -14.84
CA ALA A 117 5.20 13.11 -14.16
C ALA A 117 4.47 14.15 -13.31
N ALA A 118 3.40 14.75 -13.84
CA ALA A 118 2.58 15.72 -13.12
C ALA A 118 1.90 15.08 -11.90
N TYR A 119 1.37 13.88 -12.06
CA TYR A 119 0.74 13.13 -10.96
C TYR A 119 1.77 12.82 -9.86
N ARG A 120 2.96 12.35 -10.26
CA ARG A 120 4.04 12.00 -9.33
C ARG A 120 4.49 13.19 -8.48
N GLU A 121 4.46 14.40 -9.03
CA GLU A 121 4.79 15.61 -8.28
C GLU A 121 3.76 15.96 -7.23
N ARG A 122 2.47 15.65 -7.48
CA ARG A 122 1.36 16.00 -6.59
C ARG A 122 1.12 14.96 -5.50
N VAL A 123 1.40 13.70 -5.77
CA VAL A 123 1.03 12.59 -4.91
C VAL A 123 2.25 11.75 -4.58
N ARG A 124 2.46 11.47 -3.31
CA ARG A 124 3.60 10.70 -2.84
C ARG A 124 3.42 9.21 -3.11
N ARG A 125 4.54 8.47 -3.12
CA ARG A 125 4.55 7.02 -3.34
C ARG A 125 3.71 6.29 -2.29
N TRP A 126 3.90 6.62 -1.02
CA TRP A 126 3.20 6.02 0.10
C TRP A 126 2.18 6.97 0.73
N LEU A 127 2.64 7.99 1.39
CA LEU A 127 1.81 8.98 2.07
C LEU A 127 2.33 10.39 1.86
#